data_ed8a1daeac2531dcd44ae321685eab60
#
_entry.id   ed8a1daeac2531dcd44ae321685eab60
#
_cell.length_a   1.000
_cell.length_b   1.000
_cell.length_c   1.000
_cell.angle_alpha   90.00
_cell.angle_beta   90.00
_cell.angle_gamma   90.00
#
_symmetry.space_group_name_H-M   'P 1'
#
loop_
_entity.id
_entity.type
_entity.pdbx_description
1 polymer ?
#
loop_
_entity_poly.entity_id
_entity_poly.type
_entity_poly.pdbx_seq_one_letter_code
_entity_poly.pdbx_strand_id
1 'polypeptide(L)'
;SMLAGMGPDIVETPGPSYVKEYQEAGMLENLDSYAAEFGWKDKLIPWAYSSGVFDGSLYAIPKTHESMVMLYNKTLFEENGWKVPTTLEELEDVAGKIKAKGMDVYTYGSSGWQPTHEHLVGIYLNNYAGPQAVYEAITGEREWTDPVFVEALELLKKHMVDEGWWSGSLENYYAIGWDDFHAQFATRGAAMMTIGTWTFQATSLGIGQS
;
A
#
# COMPACT_ATOMS: atom_id res chain seq x y z
N SER A 1 -21.93 -11.58 -8.29
CA SER A 1 -22.88 -11.12 -9.32
C SER A 1 -22.34 -11.32 -10.74
N MET A 2 -21.07 -11.10 -11.04
CA MET A 2 -20.49 -11.35 -12.39
C MET A 2 -20.61 -12.83 -12.79
N LEU A 3 -20.27 -13.76 -11.91
CA LEU A 3 -20.45 -15.21 -12.13
C LEU A 3 -21.90 -15.63 -12.45
N ALA A 4 -22.87 -14.86 -12.04
CA ALA A 4 -24.28 -15.11 -12.30
C ALA A 4 -24.82 -14.39 -13.58
N GLY A 5 -23.95 -13.79 -14.37
CA GLY A 5 -24.32 -13.02 -15.57
C GLY A 5 -25.11 -11.72 -15.28
N MET A 6 -25.04 -11.22 -14.05
CA MET A 6 -25.73 -10.00 -13.60
C MET A 6 -24.72 -8.95 -13.10
N GLY A 7 -23.51 -8.95 -13.65
CA GLY A 7 -22.50 -7.97 -13.34
C GLY A 7 -22.73 -6.61 -13.99
N PRO A 8 -21.98 -5.57 -13.58
CA PRO A 8 -21.97 -4.29 -14.28
C PRO A 8 -21.25 -4.42 -15.65
N ASP A 9 -21.51 -3.49 -16.55
CA ASP A 9 -20.82 -3.42 -17.84
C ASP A 9 -19.34 -3.08 -17.70
N ILE A 10 -18.98 -2.33 -16.64
CA ILE A 10 -17.60 -1.96 -16.28
C ILE A 10 -17.38 -2.25 -14.82
N VAL A 11 -16.27 -2.95 -14.51
CA VAL A 11 -15.85 -3.24 -13.14
C VAL A 11 -14.51 -2.54 -12.85
N GLU A 12 -14.43 -1.92 -11.69
CA GLU A 12 -13.18 -1.40 -11.14
C GLU A 12 -12.59 -2.42 -10.16
N THR A 13 -11.30 -2.67 -10.26
CA THR A 13 -10.58 -3.60 -9.38
C THR A 13 -9.40 -2.91 -8.71
N PRO A 14 -9.00 -3.35 -7.50
CA PRO A 14 -7.85 -2.79 -6.80
C PRO A 14 -6.49 -3.02 -7.50
N GLY A 15 -6.43 -3.97 -8.43
CA GLY A 15 -5.18 -4.28 -9.10
C GLY A 15 -5.29 -5.42 -10.12
N PRO A 16 -4.21 -5.70 -10.85
CA PRO A 16 -4.21 -6.64 -11.97
C PRO A 16 -4.48 -8.10 -11.58
N SER A 17 -4.16 -8.52 -10.35
CA SER A 17 -4.46 -9.88 -9.87
C SER A 17 -5.96 -10.21 -9.92
N TYR A 18 -6.81 -9.25 -9.57
CA TYR A 18 -8.27 -9.41 -9.65
C TYR A 18 -8.76 -9.44 -11.10
N VAL A 19 -8.12 -8.71 -12.00
CA VAL A 19 -8.44 -8.74 -13.43
C VAL A 19 -8.16 -10.12 -14.01
N LYS A 20 -7.03 -10.73 -13.62
CA LYS A 20 -6.66 -12.06 -14.06
C LYS A 20 -7.72 -13.11 -13.77
N GLU A 21 -8.30 -13.10 -12.58
CA GLU A 21 -9.37 -14.04 -12.19
C GLU A 21 -10.59 -13.91 -13.10
N TYR A 22 -11.00 -12.69 -13.45
CA TYR A 22 -12.13 -12.47 -14.37
C TYR A 22 -11.79 -12.83 -15.81
N GLN A 23 -10.56 -12.58 -16.25
CA GLN A 23 -10.08 -12.94 -17.57
C GLN A 23 -10.06 -14.47 -17.74
N GLU A 24 -9.48 -15.22 -16.79
CA GLU A 24 -9.44 -16.68 -16.79
C GLU A 24 -10.85 -17.30 -16.77
N ALA A 25 -11.81 -16.63 -16.13
CA ALA A 25 -13.21 -17.03 -16.13
C ALA A 25 -13.98 -16.66 -17.41
N GLY A 26 -13.33 -16.00 -18.39
CA GLY A 26 -13.95 -15.60 -19.64
C GLY A 26 -15.01 -14.49 -19.49
N MET A 27 -14.88 -13.65 -18.47
CA MET A 27 -15.87 -12.62 -18.16
C MET A 27 -15.52 -11.23 -18.69
N LEU A 28 -14.34 -11.08 -19.28
CA LEU A 28 -13.85 -9.80 -19.80
C LEU A 28 -13.79 -9.81 -21.32
N GLU A 29 -14.12 -8.68 -21.90
CA GLU A 29 -13.96 -8.42 -23.34
C GLU A 29 -12.48 -8.19 -23.66
N ASN A 30 -12.03 -8.69 -24.83
CA ASN A 30 -10.73 -8.38 -25.39
C ASN A 30 -10.73 -6.93 -25.91
N LEU A 31 -9.82 -6.12 -25.42
CA LEU A 31 -9.76 -4.69 -25.71
C LEU A 31 -8.73 -4.30 -26.77
N ASP A 32 -8.06 -5.24 -27.44
CA ASP A 32 -6.97 -4.96 -28.40
C ASP A 32 -7.41 -4.07 -29.56
N SER A 33 -8.62 -4.32 -30.13
CA SER A 33 -9.15 -3.51 -31.22
C SER A 33 -9.42 -2.07 -30.81
N TYR A 34 -9.97 -1.88 -29.61
CA TYR A 34 -10.22 -0.55 -29.05
C TYR A 34 -8.92 0.16 -28.69
N ALA A 35 -7.95 -0.57 -28.15
CA ALA A 35 -6.63 -0.03 -27.83
C ALA A 35 -5.92 0.49 -29.09
N ALA A 36 -6.04 -0.22 -30.21
CA ALA A 36 -5.50 0.21 -31.49
C ALA A 36 -6.25 1.42 -32.05
N GLU A 37 -7.58 1.39 -32.07
CA GLU A 37 -8.43 2.47 -32.59
C GLU A 37 -8.19 3.79 -31.84
N PHE A 38 -8.14 3.73 -30.47
CA PHE A 38 -8.00 4.92 -29.65
C PHE A 38 -6.55 5.28 -29.28
N GLY A 39 -5.57 4.49 -29.71
CA GLY A 39 -4.14 4.73 -29.46
C GLY A 39 -3.79 4.70 -27.97
N TRP A 40 -4.35 3.76 -27.21
CA TRP A 40 -4.14 3.70 -25.74
C TRP A 40 -2.72 3.39 -25.37
N LYS A 41 -2.01 2.58 -26.16
CA LYS A 41 -0.62 2.22 -25.89
C LYS A 41 0.32 3.42 -25.83
N ASP A 42 0.02 4.47 -26.62
CA ASP A 42 0.82 5.69 -26.68
C ASP A 42 0.37 6.75 -25.65
N LYS A 43 -0.82 6.59 -25.09
CA LYS A 43 -1.42 7.53 -24.14
C LYS A 43 -1.24 7.12 -22.68
N LEU A 44 -1.04 5.84 -22.41
CA LEU A 44 -0.92 5.28 -21.07
C LEU A 44 0.54 5.04 -20.71
N ILE A 45 0.83 5.08 -19.43
CA ILE A 45 2.17 4.74 -18.92
C ILE A 45 2.48 3.27 -19.29
N PRO A 46 3.62 2.96 -19.93
CA PRO A 46 3.87 1.64 -20.50
C PRO A 46 3.71 0.47 -19.53
N TRP A 47 4.26 0.58 -18.32
CA TRP A 47 4.14 -0.48 -17.31
C TRP A 47 2.69 -0.65 -16.84
N ALA A 48 1.94 0.45 -16.71
CA ALA A 48 0.54 0.39 -16.31
C ALA A 48 -0.35 -0.20 -17.42
N TYR A 49 -0.08 0.10 -18.68
CA TYR A 49 -0.71 -0.58 -19.81
C TYR A 49 -0.43 -2.09 -19.77
N SER A 50 0.84 -2.47 -19.55
CA SER A 50 1.24 -3.87 -19.50
C SER A 50 0.59 -4.64 -18.35
N SER A 51 0.21 -3.99 -17.25
CA SER A 51 -0.48 -4.64 -16.12
C SER A 51 -1.91 -5.09 -16.47
N GLY A 52 -2.50 -4.56 -17.54
CA GLY A 52 -3.79 -5.00 -18.07
C GLY A 52 -3.71 -6.07 -19.17
N VAL A 53 -2.49 -6.49 -19.53
CA VAL A 53 -2.24 -7.49 -20.60
C VAL A 53 -2.09 -8.88 -19.98
N PHE A 54 -2.94 -9.82 -20.40
CA PHE A 54 -2.91 -11.22 -19.99
C PHE A 54 -2.91 -12.09 -21.26
N ASP A 55 -2.05 -13.09 -21.29
CA ASP A 55 -1.88 -14.01 -22.43
C ASP A 55 -1.66 -13.27 -23.79
N GLY A 56 -0.98 -12.12 -23.71
CA GLY A 56 -0.65 -11.31 -24.90
C GLY A 56 -1.74 -10.34 -25.37
N SER A 57 -2.91 -10.29 -24.72
CA SER A 57 -4.04 -9.43 -25.06
C SER A 57 -4.45 -8.51 -23.90
N LEU A 58 -4.98 -7.35 -24.22
CA LEU A 58 -5.44 -6.36 -23.27
C LEU A 58 -6.87 -6.67 -22.79
N TYR A 59 -7.09 -6.75 -21.49
CA TYR A 59 -8.39 -6.97 -20.86
C TYR A 59 -8.78 -5.89 -19.84
N ALA A 60 -7.84 -5.04 -19.44
CA ALA A 60 -8.12 -3.92 -18.55
C ALA A 60 -7.26 -2.69 -18.90
N ILE A 61 -7.77 -1.53 -18.56
CA ILE A 61 -7.04 -0.27 -18.68
C ILE A 61 -6.79 0.32 -17.28
N PRO A 62 -5.60 0.89 -17.02
CA PRO A 62 -5.31 1.53 -15.75
C PRO A 62 -6.12 2.82 -15.60
N LYS A 63 -6.75 2.99 -14.42
CA LYS A 63 -7.50 4.19 -14.08
C LYS A 63 -6.65 5.18 -13.29
N THR A 64 -5.95 4.67 -12.28
CA THR A 64 -5.14 5.46 -11.34
C THR A 64 -3.75 4.88 -11.20
N HIS A 65 -2.82 5.73 -10.80
CA HIS A 65 -1.49 5.35 -10.33
C HIS A 65 -1.32 5.83 -8.89
N GLU A 66 -0.99 4.93 -8.02
CA GLU A 66 -0.90 5.19 -6.59
C GLU A 66 0.41 4.64 -6.02
N SER A 67 0.87 5.26 -4.94
CA SER A 67 2.10 4.86 -4.25
C SER A 67 1.85 4.79 -2.76
N MET A 68 2.51 3.86 -2.08
CA MET A 68 2.55 3.85 -0.61
C MET A 68 3.48 4.96 -0.14
N VAL A 69 3.03 5.72 0.84
CA VAL A 69 3.75 6.86 1.43
C VAL A 69 3.68 6.81 2.95
N MET A 70 4.61 7.49 3.58
CA MET A 70 4.56 7.79 5.00
C MET A 70 4.13 9.23 5.20
N LEU A 71 2.99 9.43 5.83
CA LEU A 71 2.52 10.73 6.29
C LEU A 71 2.97 10.94 7.73
N TYR A 72 3.32 12.17 8.09
CA TYR A 72 3.60 12.56 9.48
C TYR A 72 2.82 13.81 9.86
N ASN A 73 2.44 13.92 11.12
CA ASN A 73 1.79 15.12 11.62
C ASN A 73 2.85 16.20 11.86
N LYS A 74 2.92 17.17 10.93
CA LYS A 74 3.90 18.23 10.93
C LYS A 74 3.88 19.02 12.25
N THR A 75 2.68 19.34 12.74
CA THR A 75 2.51 20.11 13.98
C THR A 75 3.07 19.37 15.19
N LEU A 76 2.79 18.05 15.31
CA LEU A 76 3.38 17.24 16.37
C LEU A 76 4.91 17.20 16.31
N PHE A 77 5.47 17.10 15.13
CA PHE A 77 6.91 17.08 14.95
C PHE A 77 7.54 18.43 15.37
N GLU A 78 6.95 19.55 14.97
CA GLU A 78 7.39 20.89 15.35
C GLU A 78 7.27 21.14 16.86
N GLU A 79 6.12 20.82 17.47
CA GLU A 79 5.86 21.00 18.91
C GLU A 79 6.83 20.19 19.80
N ASN A 80 7.30 19.03 19.32
CA ASN A 80 8.20 18.15 20.07
C ASN A 80 9.67 18.29 19.65
N GLY A 81 9.97 19.10 18.65
CA GLY A 81 11.33 19.26 18.12
C GLY A 81 11.85 18.00 17.42
N TRP A 82 10.97 17.17 16.90
CA TRP A 82 11.35 15.97 16.15
C TRP A 82 11.73 16.32 14.72
N LYS A 83 12.74 15.65 14.21
CA LYS A 83 13.14 15.79 12.80
C LYS A 83 12.45 14.69 11.97
N VAL A 84 12.10 15.03 10.74
CA VAL A 84 11.63 14.05 9.77
C VAL A 84 12.79 13.08 9.45
N PRO A 85 12.62 11.77 9.67
CA PRO A 85 13.69 10.82 9.49
C PRO A 85 14.03 10.63 8.00
N THR A 86 15.31 10.50 7.71
CA THR A 86 15.85 10.25 6.37
C THR A 86 16.58 8.91 6.28
N THR A 87 16.82 8.27 7.42
CA THR A 87 17.43 6.95 7.53
C THR A 87 16.60 6.05 8.45
N LEU A 88 16.83 4.75 8.40
CA LEU A 88 16.18 3.78 9.29
C LEU A 88 16.52 4.05 10.76
N GLU A 89 17.79 4.38 11.06
CA GLU A 89 18.23 4.73 12.41
C GLU A 89 17.50 5.95 12.96
N GLU A 90 17.36 7.01 12.15
CA GLU A 90 16.60 8.21 12.53
C GLU A 90 15.11 7.91 12.71
N LEU A 91 14.57 6.98 11.92
CA LEU A 91 13.18 6.52 12.07
C LEU A 91 12.97 5.76 13.38
N GLU A 92 13.88 4.85 13.74
CA GLU A 92 13.84 4.14 15.01
C GLU A 92 14.01 5.09 16.22
N ASP A 93 14.89 6.08 16.11
CA ASP A 93 15.08 7.11 17.16
C ASP A 93 13.80 7.94 17.37
N VAL A 94 13.20 8.44 16.29
CA VAL A 94 11.96 9.22 16.42
C VAL A 94 10.78 8.36 16.89
N ALA A 95 10.71 7.10 16.47
CA ALA A 95 9.70 6.15 16.95
C ALA A 95 9.79 5.93 18.47
N GLY A 96 11.00 5.78 18.99
CA GLY A 96 11.23 5.72 20.44
C GLY A 96 10.75 6.97 21.19
N LYS A 97 11.00 8.15 20.63
CA LYS A 97 10.54 9.43 21.21
C LYS A 97 9.02 9.59 21.17
N ILE A 98 8.37 9.13 20.10
CA ILE A 98 6.91 9.12 19.97
C ILE A 98 6.29 8.21 21.04
N LYS A 99 6.78 6.98 21.16
CA LYS A 99 6.32 6.01 22.19
C LYS A 99 6.53 6.53 23.61
N ALA A 100 7.64 7.21 23.88
CA ALA A 100 7.90 7.83 25.18
C ALA A 100 6.88 8.91 25.58
N LYS A 101 6.15 9.46 24.59
CA LYS A 101 5.01 10.39 24.81
C LYS A 101 3.66 9.68 24.96
N GLY A 102 3.61 8.36 24.89
CA GLY A 102 2.39 7.58 24.97
C GLY A 102 1.55 7.61 23.70
N MET A 103 2.15 7.96 22.56
CA MET A 103 1.50 7.97 21.23
C MET A 103 1.93 6.74 20.44
N ASP A 104 1.06 6.32 19.51
CA ASP A 104 1.43 5.32 18.52
C ASP A 104 2.38 5.93 17.47
N VAL A 105 3.34 5.11 17.02
CA VAL A 105 4.29 5.54 15.97
C VAL A 105 3.54 5.74 14.68
N TYR A 106 2.84 4.68 14.25
CA TYR A 106 1.96 4.67 13.10
C TYR A 106 0.53 4.32 13.48
N THR A 107 -0.40 4.86 12.73
CA THR A 107 -1.75 4.32 12.65
C THR A 107 -1.97 3.69 11.28
N TYR A 108 -2.55 2.53 11.28
CA TYR A 108 -3.08 1.80 10.13
C TYR A 108 -3.74 0.53 10.64
N GLY A 109 -4.74 0.02 9.91
CA GLY A 109 -5.45 -1.17 10.35
C GLY A 109 -5.89 -2.07 9.22
N SER A 110 -6.18 -3.31 9.54
CA SER A 110 -6.54 -4.38 8.60
C SER A 110 -7.93 -4.97 8.82
N SER A 111 -8.75 -4.36 9.69
CA SER A 111 -10.15 -4.77 9.82
C SER A 111 -10.92 -4.40 8.56
N GLY A 112 -11.62 -5.35 7.96
CA GLY A 112 -12.46 -5.15 6.77
C GLY A 112 -11.72 -5.13 5.42
N TRP A 113 -10.39 -4.92 5.39
CA TRP A 113 -9.58 -5.01 4.18
C TRP A 113 -8.33 -5.83 4.46
N GLN A 114 -8.39 -7.12 4.23
CA GLN A 114 -7.33 -8.06 4.59
C GLN A 114 -6.02 -7.91 3.81
N PRO A 115 -5.98 -7.46 2.54
CA PRO A 115 -4.73 -7.22 1.83
C PRO A 115 -3.86 -6.07 2.38
N THR A 116 -4.29 -5.31 3.39
CA THR A 116 -3.49 -4.18 3.90
C THR A 116 -2.12 -4.59 4.47
N HIS A 117 -1.98 -5.81 4.99
CA HIS A 117 -0.69 -6.31 5.45
C HIS A 117 0.30 -6.55 4.29
N GLU A 118 -0.19 -6.85 3.09
CA GLU A 118 0.65 -6.98 1.88
C GLU A 118 1.33 -5.66 1.55
N HIS A 119 0.64 -4.54 1.74
CA HIS A 119 1.23 -3.22 1.56
C HIS A 119 2.42 -3.00 2.48
N LEU A 120 2.32 -3.38 3.77
CA LEU A 120 3.42 -3.25 4.72
C LEU A 120 4.59 -4.16 4.32
N VAL A 121 4.33 -5.41 3.97
CA VAL A 121 5.34 -6.33 3.45
C VAL A 121 6.02 -5.75 2.21
N GLY A 122 5.23 -5.24 1.26
CA GLY A 122 5.75 -4.58 0.05
C GLY A 122 6.63 -3.38 0.36
N ILE A 123 6.26 -2.55 1.34
CA ILE A 123 7.06 -1.39 1.79
C ILE A 123 8.42 -1.87 2.30
N TYR A 124 8.46 -2.86 3.20
CA TYR A 124 9.71 -3.34 3.79
C TYR A 124 10.60 -4.02 2.76
N LEU A 125 10.05 -4.91 1.93
CA LEU A 125 10.82 -5.59 0.88
C LEU A 125 11.42 -4.58 -0.11
N ASN A 126 10.62 -3.65 -0.63
CA ASN A 126 11.09 -2.70 -1.64
C ASN A 126 12.09 -1.66 -1.09
N ASN A 127 11.92 -1.23 0.17
CA ASN A 127 12.81 -0.23 0.75
C ASN A 127 14.09 -0.85 1.34
N TYR A 128 14.05 -2.09 1.81
CA TYR A 128 15.22 -2.77 2.39
C TYR A 128 16.03 -3.50 1.33
N ALA A 129 15.42 -4.38 0.56
CA ALA A 129 16.09 -5.17 -0.47
C ALA A 129 16.25 -4.42 -1.80
N GLY A 130 15.44 -3.41 -2.04
CA GLY A 130 15.38 -2.66 -3.29
C GLY A 130 14.43 -3.25 -4.32
N PRO A 131 13.85 -2.41 -5.20
CA PRO A 131 12.83 -2.84 -6.16
C PRO A 131 13.37 -3.84 -7.19
N GLN A 132 14.66 -3.79 -7.54
CA GLN A 132 15.26 -4.74 -8.47
C GLN A 132 15.28 -6.15 -7.90
N ALA A 133 15.71 -6.32 -6.64
CA ALA A 133 15.74 -7.63 -5.98
C ALA A 133 14.33 -8.23 -5.85
N VAL A 134 13.33 -7.39 -5.52
CA VAL A 134 11.92 -7.81 -5.46
C VAL A 134 11.42 -8.25 -6.85
N TYR A 135 11.74 -7.49 -7.91
CA TYR A 135 11.38 -7.87 -9.27
C TYR A 135 12.00 -9.21 -9.69
N GLU A 136 13.28 -9.41 -9.43
CA GLU A 136 13.99 -10.67 -9.69
C GLU A 136 13.34 -11.85 -8.96
N ALA A 137 12.87 -11.65 -7.73
CA ALA A 137 12.20 -12.69 -6.96
C ALA A 137 10.80 -13.01 -7.53
N ILE A 138 10.05 -11.98 -7.97
CA ILE A 138 8.75 -12.16 -8.61
C ILE A 138 8.88 -12.90 -9.94
N THR A 139 9.94 -12.64 -10.71
CA THR A 139 10.21 -13.31 -12.00
C THR A 139 10.88 -14.68 -11.87
N GLY A 140 11.25 -15.09 -10.65
CA GLY A 140 11.91 -16.37 -10.37
C GLY A 140 13.42 -16.38 -10.63
N GLU A 141 14.02 -15.21 -10.81
CA GLU A 141 15.47 -15.06 -11.00
C GLU A 141 16.24 -15.01 -9.67
N ARG A 142 15.53 -14.79 -8.56
CA ARG A 142 16.06 -14.74 -7.19
C ARG A 142 15.14 -15.53 -6.25
N GLU A 143 15.73 -16.24 -5.30
CA GLU A 143 14.97 -16.97 -4.30
C GLU A 143 14.42 -16.04 -3.20
N TRP A 144 13.18 -16.26 -2.77
CA TRP A 144 12.59 -15.55 -1.63
C TRP A 144 13.27 -15.85 -0.28
N THR A 145 14.13 -16.87 -0.24
CA THR A 145 14.99 -17.21 0.89
C THR A 145 16.32 -16.46 0.92
N ASP A 146 16.56 -15.56 -0.04
CA ASP A 146 17.73 -14.68 -0.01
C ASP A 146 17.78 -13.92 1.32
N PRO A 147 18.95 -13.85 1.99
CA PRO A 147 19.09 -13.17 3.28
C PRO A 147 18.54 -11.77 3.33
N VAL A 148 18.60 -11.01 2.25
CA VAL A 148 18.09 -9.63 2.20
C VAL A 148 16.56 -9.55 2.43
N PHE A 149 15.81 -10.56 1.96
CA PHE A 149 14.36 -10.61 2.22
C PHE A 149 14.05 -11.08 3.63
N VAL A 150 14.83 -12.02 4.14
CA VAL A 150 14.70 -12.47 5.54
C VAL A 150 14.94 -11.31 6.49
N GLU A 151 16.02 -10.54 6.28
CA GLU A 151 16.34 -9.35 7.08
C GLU A 151 15.24 -8.28 7.00
N ALA A 152 14.66 -8.04 5.81
CA ALA A 152 13.54 -7.12 5.64
C ALA A 152 12.30 -7.55 6.44
N LEU A 153 11.99 -8.85 6.46
CA LEU A 153 10.86 -9.39 7.23
C LEU A 153 11.14 -9.45 8.73
N GLU A 154 12.38 -9.69 9.15
CA GLU A 154 12.78 -9.59 10.54
C GLU A 154 12.66 -8.15 11.06
N LEU A 155 13.02 -7.16 10.23
CA LEU A 155 12.82 -5.75 10.55
C LEU A 155 11.33 -5.40 10.67
N LEU A 156 10.48 -5.86 9.76
CA LEU A 156 9.03 -5.71 9.86
C LEU A 156 8.49 -6.35 11.13
N LYS A 157 8.91 -7.57 11.44
CA LYS A 157 8.54 -8.27 12.67
C LYS A 157 8.94 -7.46 13.92
N LYS A 158 10.18 -6.96 13.97
CA LYS A 158 10.65 -6.10 15.06
C LYS A 158 9.70 -4.92 15.26
N HIS A 159 9.44 -4.14 14.22
CA HIS A 159 8.63 -2.94 14.33
C HIS A 159 7.16 -3.23 14.62
N MET A 160 6.59 -4.23 13.95
CA MET A 160 5.15 -4.49 14.03
C MET A 160 4.77 -5.34 15.23
N VAL A 161 5.51 -6.43 15.49
CA VAL A 161 5.17 -7.43 16.52
C VAL A 161 5.86 -7.10 17.84
N ASP A 162 7.18 -6.93 17.82
CA ASP A 162 7.96 -6.82 19.05
C ASP A 162 7.83 -5.41 19.66
N GLU A 163 7.73 -4.38 18.82
CA GLU A 163 7.64 -2.98 19.26
C GLU A 163 6.25 -2.35 19.12
N GLY A 164 5.31 -2.96 18.39
CA GLY A 164 3.94 -2.50 18.25
C GLY A 164 3.81 -1.11 17.63
N TRP A 165 4.54 -0.83 16.55
CA TRP A 165 4.54 0.49 15.94
C TRP A 165 3.20 0.88 15.31
N TRP A 166 2.42 -0.08 14.81
CA TRP A 166 1.11 0.17 14.21
C TRP A 166 0.01 0.01 15.25
N SER A 167 -0.66 1.12 15.55
CA SER A 167 -1.82 1.15 16.45
C SER A 167 -1.55 0.51 17.83
N GLY A 168 -0.30 0.57 18.28
CA GLY A 168 0.18 0.11 19.57
C GLY A 168 0.37 -1.40 19.72
N SER A 169 -0.27 -2.23 18.89
CA SER A 169 -0.12 -3.68 18.95
C SER A 169 -0.62 -4.36 17.66
N LEU A 170 -0.16 -5.59 17.43
CA LEU A 170 -0.64 -6.44 16.35
C LEU A 170 -2.15 -6.75 16.48
N GLU A 171 -2.64 -6.95 17.69
CA GLU A 171 -4.07 -7.18 17.94
C GLU A 171 -4.91 -5.97 17.50
N ASN A 172 -4.52 -4.77 17.91
CA ASN A 172 -5.19 -3.54 17.51
C ASN A 172 -5.12 -3.32 15.99
N TYR A 173 -3.98 -3.60 15.36
CA TYR A 173 -3.83 -3.52 13.91
C TYR A 173 -4.89 -4.34 13.16
N TYR A 174 -5.19 -5.54 13.63
CA TYR A 174 -6.24 -6.39 13.03
C TYR A 174 -7.66 -6.01 13.44
N ALA A 175 -7.84 -5.24 14.52
CA ALA A 175 -9.15 -4.85 15.04
C ALA A 175 -9.68 -3.54 14.45
N ILE A 176 -8.81 -2.58 14.12
CA ILE A 176 -9.24 -1.27 13.65
C ILE A 176 -9.42 -1.22 12.14
N GLY A 177 -10.43 -0.45 11.71
CA GLY A 177 -10.81 -0.26 10.32
C GLY A 177 -10.42 1.11 9.77
N TRP A 178 -10.89 1.38 8.56
CA TRP A 178 -10.59 2.59 7.80
C TRP A 178 -10.88 3.89 8.57
N ASP A 179 -12.06 4.02 9.13
CA ASP A 179 -12.45 5.25 9.80
C ASP A 179 -11.70 5.45 11.12
N ASP A 180 -11.42 4.36 11.83
CA ASP A 180 -10.74 4.38 13.12
C ASP A 180 -9.29 4.87 13.01
N PHE A 181 -8.51 4.32 12.08
CA PHE A 181 -7.12 4.72 11.95
C PHE A 181 -6.97 6.14 11.37
N HIS A 182 -7.88 6.59 10.52
CA HIS A 182 -7.92 7.98 10.08
C HIS A 182 -8.27 8.93 11.24
N ALA A 183 -9.27 8.57 12.05
CA ALA A 183 -9.63 9.32 13.25
C ALA A 183 -8.46 9.39 14.24
N GLN A 184 -7.74 8.29 14.45
CA GLN A 184 -6.57 8.24 15.32
C GLN A 184 -5.47 9.21 14.86
N PHE A 185 -5.19 9.29 13.55
CA PHE A 185 -4.25 10.27 13.01
C PHE A 185 -4.73 11.70 13.18
N ALA A 186 -6.00 11.98 12.83
CA ALA A 186 -6.59 13.32 12.92
C ALA A 186 -6.65 13.85 14.37
N THR A 187 -6.84 12.95 15.36
CA THR A 187 -6.89 13.31 16.78
C THR A 187 -5.53 13.25 17.48
N ARG A 188 -4.44 13.10 16.73
CA ARG A 188 -3.07 13.02 17.25
C ARG A 188 -2.78 11.82 18.17
N GLY A 189 -3.55 10.74 18.04
CA GLY A 189 -3.28 9.48 18.73
C GLY A 189 -2.07 8.73 18.16
N ALA A 190 -1.75 8.99 16.89
CA ALA A 190 -0.53 8.53 16.24
C ALA A 190 0.20 9.70 15.58
N ALA A 191 1.53 9.63 15.55
CA ALA A 191 2.35 10.70 14.97
C ALA A 191 2.54 10.57 13.45
N MET A 192 2.45 9.35 12.94
CA MET A 192 2.64 9.02 11.53
C MET A 192 1.56 8.04 11.04
N MET A 193 1.45 7.93 9.71
CA MET A 193 0.56 6.96 9.05
C MET A 193 1.22 6.44 7.77
N THR A 194 1.24 5.12 7.60
CA THR A 194 1.65 4.49 6.34
C THR A 194 0.41 4.19 5.52
N ILE A 195 0.26 4.82 4.38
CA ILE A 195 -0.96 4.68 3.55
C ILE A 195 -0.64 5.00 2.09
N GLY A 196 -1.56 4.66 1.19
CA GLY A 196 -1.43 5.03 -0.20
C GLY A 196 -1.91 6.46 -0.52
N THR A 197 -1.46 6.97 -1.65
CA THR A 197 -1.77 8.33 -2.12
C THR A 197 -3.26 8.57 -2.39
N TRP A 198 -4.09 7.52 -2.48
CA TRP A 198 -5.56 7.65 -2.50
C TRP A 198 -6.12 8.41 -1.28
N THR A 199 -5.42 8.41 -0.14
CA THR A 199 -5.81 9.16 1.05
C THR A 199 -5.78 10.67 0.84
N PHE A 200 -5.01 11.18 -0.12
CA PHE A 200 -4.99 12.63 -0.42
C PHE A 200 -6.35 13.16 -0.89
N GLN A 201 -7.21 12.31 -1.43
CA GLN A 201 -8.59 12.66 -1.76
C GLN A 201 -9.49 12.64 -0.51
N ALA A 202 -9.10 11.94 0.54
CA ALA A 202 -9.82 11.85 1.80
C ALA A 202 -9.57 13.06 2.74
N THR A 203 -9.02 14.16 2.20
CA THR A 203 -8.91 15.44 2.93
C THR A 203 -10.26 15.99 3.42
N SER A 204 -11.38 15.47 2.87
CA SER A 204 -12.72 15.65 3.43
C SER A 204 -12.90 15.04 4.84
N LEU A 205 -12.00 14.15 5.28
CA LEU A 205 -12.02 13.53 6.61
C LEU A 205 -11.26 14.35 7.67
N GLY A 206 -10.89 15.60 7.40
CA GLY A 206 -10.28 16.48 8.38
C GLY A 206 -8.75 16.33 8.54
N ILE A 207 -8.11 15.42 7.79
CA ILE A 207 -6.65 15.21 7.85
C ILE A 207 -5.87 16.45 7.39
N GLY A 208 -6.45 17.28 6.55
CA GLY A 208 -5.84 18.53 6.03
C GLY A 208 -6.07 19.77 6.90
N GLN A 209 -6.71 19.65 8.06
CA GLN A 209 -7.03 20.77 8.95
C GLN A 209 -6.34 20.69 10.31
N SER A 210 -5.49 19.70 10.52
CA SER A 210 -4.76 19.50 11.78
C SER A 210 -3.31 20.01 11.69
#